data_501acaf0a6504364e71d22f7316ff551
#
_entry.id   501acaf0a6504364e71d22f7316ff551
#
_cell.length_a   1.000
_cell.length_b   1.000
_cell.length_c   1.000
_cell.angle_alpha   90.00
_cell.angle_beta   90.00
_cell.angle_gamma   90.00
#
_symmetry.space_group_name_H-M   'P 1'
#
loop_
_entity.id
_entity.type
_entity.pdbx_description
1 polymer ?
#
loop_
_entity_poly.entity_id
_entity_poly.type
_entity_poly.pdbx_seq_one_letter_code
_entity_poly.pdbx_strand_id
1 'polypeptide(L)'
;MVDTGRMIRDLPSCARSLTSTDDDYPDCLRDLGDAPNSFRIVGELPDVARSISIVGTRRADDEALDFAYELGRHVALNGWAVVSGGAVGIDRAAHEGAVDGGGRTVVVLPTGLDTPYPRANHDLFARVVDSGCLLTEVEDGVDAQRGRFLKRNRLIAALGRSTVVVQAPARSGALSTARLAQRLGRAVFSVPASPWDSRGSGNLGLLAKGARICVRPGDVLSETALRGGNSDPRPTVDSEKKCNYRGLTKTEQTILQSTESRARHPEDLCQRTGIPAFEVQ
;
A
#
# COMPACT_ATOMS: atom_id res chain seq x y z
N MET A 1 4.86 1.51 31.52
CA MET A 1 3.73 1.99 30.69
C MET A 1 4.00 3.45 30.40
N VAL A 2 4.31 3.80 29.13
CA VAL A 2 4.56 5.21 28.75
C VAL A 2 3.23 5.95 28.82
N ASP A 3 3.21 7.12 29.45
CA ASP A 3 2.01 7.99 29.46
C ASP A 3 1.81 8.58 28.06
N THR A 4 0.99 7.89 27.27
CA THR A 4 0.64 8.28 25.89
C THR A 4 0.08 9.70 25.81
N GLY A 5 -0.66 10.13 26.81
CA GLY A 5 -1.26 11.47 26.87
C GLY A 5 -0.19 12.56 27.05
N ARG A 6 0.86 12.29 27.82
CA ARG A 6 2.00 13.19 27.97
C ARG A 6 2.84 13.22 26.72
N MET A 7 3.17 12.06 26.16
CA MET A 7 3.96 11.93 24.93
C MET A 7 3.32 12.72 23.76
N ILE A 8 2.00 12.59 23.55
CA ILE A 8 1.29 13.32 22.47
C ILE A 8 1.36 14.85 22.69
N ARG A 9 1.31 15.34 23.94
CA ARG A 9 1.43 16.77 24.25
C ARG A 9 2.84 17.31 23.96
N ASP A 10 3.84 16.47 24.12
CA ASP A 10 5.25 16.85 23.95
C ASP A 10 5.73 16.75 22.48
N LEU A 11 4.93 16.18 21.56
CA LEU A 11 5.30 16.03 20.13
C LEU A 11 5.80 17.33 19.48
N PRO A 12 5.16 18.49 19.65
CA PRO A 12 5.64 19.72 19.03
C PRO A 12 7.05 20.13 19.46
N SER A 13 7.40 19.88 20.73
CA SER A 13 8.71 20.22 21.29
C SER A 13 9.83 19.29 20.83
N CYS A 14 9.46 18.06 20.42
CA CYS A 14 10.39 17.06 19.87
C CYS A 14 10.52 17.14 18.34
N ALA A 15 9.77 18.05 17.70
CA ALA A 15 9.73 18.14 16.25
C ALA A 15 10.99 18.81 15.68
N ARG A 16 11.50 18.24 14.59
CA ARG A 16 12.46 18.91 13.70
C ARG A 16 11.78 19.30 12.40
N SER A 17 12.19 20.43 11.84
CA SER A 17 11.74 20.87 10.52
C SER A 17 12.76 20.43 9.47
N LEU A 18 12.27 20.02 8.32
CA LEU A 18 13.06 19.78 7.11
C LEU A 18 12.55 20.71 6.02
N THR A 19 13.47 21.39 5.36
CA THR A 19 13.20 22.32 4.27
C THR A 19 13.63 21.71 2.94
N SER A 20 13.10 22.21 1.85
CA SER A 20 13.44 21.73 0.50
C SER A 20 14.93 21.90 0.13
N THR A 21 15.71 22.64 0.93
CA THR A 21 17.15 22.85 0.75
C THR A 21 18.01 21.90 1.58
N ASP A 22 17.42 21.15 2.51
CA ASP A 22 18.15 20.21 3.36
C ASP A 22 18.49 18.92 2.58
N ASP A 23 19.66 18.34 2.87
CA ASP A 23 20.13 17.11 2.23
C ASP A 23 19.23 15.92 2.57
N ASP A 24 18.65 15.90 3.78
CA ASP A 24 17.71 14.88 4.26
C ASP A 24 16.28 15.05 3.68
N TYR A 25 16.02 16.08 2.88
CA TYR A 25 14.71 16.26 2.28
C TYR A 25 14.47 15.19 1.19
N PRO A 26 13.36 14.41 1.27
CA PRO A 26 13.10 13.34 0.31
C PRO A 26 12.97 13.83 -1.13
N ASP A 27 13.84 13.36 -2.03
CA ASP A 27 13.78 13.72 -3.45
C ASP A 27 12.43 13.42 -4.09
N CYS A 28 11.80 12.36 -3.65
CA CYS A 28 10.49 11.95 -4.14
C CYS A 28 9.36 12.99 -3.87
N LEU A 29 9.54 13.91 -2.95
CA LEU A 29 8.61 15.02 -2.74
C LEU A 29 8.84 16.15 -3.75
N ARG A 30 10.04 16.26 -4.33
CA ARG A 30 10.36 17.25 -5.38
C ARG A 30 9.60 16.96 -6.69
N ASP A 31 9.14 15.71 -6.90
CA ASP A 31 8.31 15.32 -8.05
C ASP A 31 6.89 15.93 -8.02
N LEU A 32 6.50 16.48 -6.86
CA LEU A 32 5.20 17.16 -6.73
C LEU A 32 5.25 18.55 -7.33
N GLY A 33 4.27 18.91 -8.16
CA GLY A 33 4.15 20.26 -8.69
C GLY A 33 3.88 21.33 -7.61
N ASP A 34 3.41 20.90 -6.43
CA ASP A 34 3.19 21.70 -5.23
C ASP A 34 3.96 21.12 -4.04
N ALA A 35 5.24 20.78 -4.25
CA ALA A 35 6.12 20.24 -3.21
C ALA A 35 6.11 21.15 -1.96
N PRO A 36 6.06 20.60 -0.73
CA PRO A 36 6.13 21.41 0.47
C PRO A 36 7.51 22.07 0.59
N ASN A 37 7.55 23.39 0.79
CA ASN A 37 8.82 24.09 1.06
C ASN A 37 9.46 23.60 2.37
N SER A 38 8.63 23.18 3.32
CA SER A 38 9.06 22.59 4.59
C SER A 38 7.99 21.66 5.12
N PHE A 39 8.41 20.73 5.95
CA PHE A 39 7.53 19.89 6.78
C PHE A 39 8.20 19.58 8.12
N ARG A 40 7.39 19.21 9.09
CA ARG A 40 7.86 18.86 10.44
C ARG A 40 7.73 17.37 10.67
N ILE A 41 8.69 16.79 11.39
CA ILE A 41 8.68 15.38 11.79
C ILE A 41 8.97 15.23 13.28
N VAL A 42 8.38 14.20 13.86
CA VAL A 42 8.77 13.65 15.16
C VAL A 42 9.11 12.18 14.97
N GLY A 43 10.22 11.75 15.52
CA GLY A 43 10.82 10.44 15.25
C GLY A 43 11.85 10.51 14.13
N GLU A 44 12.20 9.37 13.55
CA GLU A 44 13.22 9.25 12.52
C GLU A 44 12.57 8.93 11.16
N LEU A 45 12.82 9.78 10.17
CA LEU A 45 12.36 9.54 8.80
C LEU A 45 13.16 8.39 8.19
N PRO A 46 12.50 7.27 7.81
CA PRO A 46 13.18 6.15 7.18
C PRO A 46 13.60 6.50 5.74
N ASP A 47 14.45 5.64 5.15
CA ASP A 47 14.72 5.70 3.71
C ASP A 47 13.43 5.45 2.92
N VAL A 48 12.83 6.54 2.43
CA VAL A 48 11.59 6.50 1.67
C VAL A 48 11.77 5.98 0.23
N ALA A 49 13.01 5.83 -0.25
CA ALA A 49 13.25 5.15 -1.52
C ALA A 49 12.87 3.65 -1.45
N ARG A 50 12.78 3.11 -0.25
CA ARG A 50 12.28 1.76 0.04
C ARG A 50 11.01 1.82 0.88
N SER A 51 9.96 2.37 0.32
CA SER A 51 8.68 2.48 1.02
C SER A 51 7.48 2.15 0.15
N ILE A 52 6.41 1.67 0.79
CA ILE A 52 5.13 1.32 0.19
C ILE A 52 4.03 2.12 0.86
N SER A 53 3.22 2.82 0.07
CA SER A 53 2.01 3.47 0.56
C SER A 53 0.86 2.46 0.62
N ILE A 54 0.25 2.29 1.79
CA ILE A 54 -0.90 1.40 2.01
C ILE A 54 -2.07 2.26 2.44
N VAL A 55 -3.16 2.24 1.68
CA VAL A 55 -4.32 3.10 1.92
C VAL A 55 -5.63 2.35 1.74
N GLY A 56 -6.69 2.85 2.40
CA GLY A 56 -8.00 2.26 2.22
C GLY A 56 -9.12 2.98 2.97
N THR A 57 -10.23 2.28 3.12
CA THR A 57 -11.41 2.80 3.81
C THR A 57 -11.21 2.86 5.33
N ARG A 58 -11.92 3.80 5.96
CA ARG A 58 -12.00 3.90 7.43
C ARG A 58 -12.99 2.90 8.04
N ARG A 59 -13.80 2.24 7.21
CA ARG A 59 -14.84 1.26 7.57
C ARG A 59 -14.58 -0.02 6.77
N ALA A 60 -13.45 -0.63 7.04
CA ALA A 60 -13.07 -1.91 6.44
C ALA A 60 -13.76 -3.07 7.17
N ASP A 61 -13.94 -4.18 6.48
CA ASP A 61 -14.24 -5.46 7.12
C ASP A 61 -12.99 -6.07 7.76
N ASP A 62 -13.21 -7.11 8.56
CA ASP A 62 -12.14 -7.75 9.32
C ASP A 62 -11.09 -8.37 8.38
N GLU A 63 -11.51 -8.99 7.29
CA GLU A 63 -10.61 -9.59 6.29
C GLU A 63 -9.71 -8.56 5.63
N ALA A 64 -10.23 -7.38 5.34
CA ALA A 64 -9.44 -6.28 4.78
C ALA A 64 -8.50 -5.66 5.82
N LEU A 65 -8.89 -5.62 7.09
CA LEU A 65 -8.02 -5.19 8.19
C LEU A 65 -6.86 -6.18 8.38
N ASP A 66 -7.15 -7.47 8.43
CA ASP A 66 -6.16 -8.53 8.55
C ASP A 66 -5.19 -8.52 7.37
N PHE A 67 -5.69 -8.35 6.16
CA PHE A 67 -4.84 -8.23 4.97
C PHE A 67 -3.93 -7.00 5.04
N ALA A 68 -4.45 -5.85 5.48
CA ALA A 68 -3.68 -4.62 5.61
C ALA A 68 -2.57 -4.74 6.67
N TYR A 69 -2.89 -5.40 7.79
CA TYR A 69 -1.93 -5.71 8.85
C TYR A 69 -0.82 -6.63 8.34
N GLU A 70 -1.17 -7.76 7.73
CA GLU A 70 -0.18 -8.71 7.18
C GLU A 70 0.65 -8.09 6.05
N LEU A 71 0.06 -7.22 5.22
CA LEU A 71 0.80 -6.48 4.20
C LEU A 71 1.81 -5.53 4.85
N GLY A 72 1.41 -4.76 5.85
CA GLY A 72 2.30 -3.86 6.59
C GLY A 72 3.45 -4.62 7.26
N ARG A 73 3.14 -5.75 7.90
CA ARG A 73 4.11 -6.64 8.52
C ARG A 73 5.08 -7.24 7.50
N HIS A 74 4.58 -7.69 6.36
CA HIS A 74 5.41 -8.24 5.29
C HIS A 74 6.37 -7.19 4.71
N VAL A 75 5.89 -5.97 4.48
CA VAL A 75 6.70 -4.83 4.02
C VAL A 75 7.84 -4.58 5.00
N ALA A 76 7.54 -4.51 6.29
CA ALA A 76 8.49 -4.28 7.37
C ALA A 76 9.56 -5.38 7.48
N LEU A 77 9.15 -6.65 7.49
CA LEU A 77 10.06 -7.81 7.55
C LEU A 77 11.04 -7.89 6.37
N ASN A 78 10.71 -7.26 5.24
CA ASN A 78 11.58 -7.17 4.08
C ASN A 78 12.43 -5.88 4.05
N GLY A 79 12.47 -5.13 5.14
CA GLY A 79 13.28 -3.91 5.27
C GLY A 79 12.77 -2.73 4.48
N TRP A 80 11.45 -2.71 4.17
CA TRP A 80 10.77 -1.58 3.54
C TRP A 80 9.93 -0.83 4.58
N ALA A 81 9.73 0.46 4.37
CA ALA A 81 8.88 1.27 5.23
C ALA A 81 7.43 1.31 4.71
N VAL A 82 6.48 1.38 5.65
CA VAL A 82 5.08 1.65 5.33
C VAL A 82 4.82 3.15 5.41
N VAL A 83 4.13 3.70 4.41
CA VAL A 83 3.65 5.09 4.44
C VAL A 83 2.13 5.07 4.42
N SER A 84 1.49 5.76 5.35
CA SER A 84 0.03 5.91 5.31
C SER A 84 -0.44 7.18 6.02
N GLY A 85 -1.74 7.35 6.11
CA GLY A 85 -2.35 8.57 6.64
C GLY A 85 -2.74 8.53 8.10
N GLY A 86 -2.51 7.41 8.79
CA GLY A 86 -2.86 7.24 10.19
C GLY A 86 -4.37 7.31 10.48
N ALA A 87 -5.24 7.12 9.50
CA ALA A 87 -6.68 7.05 9.71
C ALA A 87 -7.06 5.74 10.43
N VAL A 88 -8.27 5.69 11.02
CA VAL A 88 -8.83 4.41 11.47
C VAL A 88 -9.04 3.46 10.28
N GLY A 89 -9.11 2.16 10.51
CA GLY A 89 -9.29 1.15 9.47
C GLY A 89 -7.98 0.75 8.80
N ILE A 90 -7.94 0.71 7.48
CA ILE A 90 -6.81 0.17 6.70
C ILE A 90 -5.47 0.84 7.06
N ASP A 91 -5.43 2.17 7.17
CA ASP A 91 -4.20 2.90 7.49
C ASP A 91 -3.64 2.45 8.85
N ARG A 92 -4.52 2.37 9.88
CA ARG A 92 -4.15 1.90 11.22
C ARG A 92 -3.60 0.48 11.17
N ALA A 93 -4.31 -0.46 10.56
CA ALA A 93 -3.90 -1.85 10.48
C ALA A 93 -2.53 -2.01 9.78
N ALA A 94 -2.30 -1.27 8.70
CA ALA A 94 -1.02 -1.29 7.99
C ALA A 94 0.14 -0.77 8.86
N HIS A 95 -0.07 0.30 9.62
CA HIS A 95 0.94 0.82 10.55
C HIS A 95 1.22 -0.14 11.70
N GLU A 96 0.18 -0.74 12.29
CA GLU A 96 0.31 -1.74 13.36
C GLU A 96 1.12 -2.93 12.88
N GLY A 97 0.79 -3.47 11.70
CA GLY A 97 1.55 -4.56 11.09
C GLY A 97 3.03 -4.21 10.88
N ALA A 98 3.33 -2.98 10.43
CA ALA A 98 4.71 -2.53 10.26
C ALA A 98 5.47 -2.44 11.57
N VAL A 99 4.86 -1.87 12.62
CA VAL A 99 5.47 -1.74 13.95
C VAL A 99 5.67 -3.12 14.59
N ASP A 100 4.66 -4.00 14.53
CA ASP A 100 4.74 -5.36 15.08
C ASP A 100 5.73 -6.25 14.30
N GLY A 101 5.96 -5.95 13.03
CA GLY A 101 7.01 -6.55 12.20
C GLY A 101 8.42 -6.03 12.51
N GLY A 102 8.59 -5.11 13.47
CA GLY A 102 9.87 -4.51 13.83
C GLY A 102 10.45 -3.57 12.78
N GLY A 103 9.63 -3.11 11.82
CA GLY A 103 10.07 -2.24 10.73
C GLY A 103 9.72 -0.77 10.95
N ARG A 104 9.96 0.02 9.90
CA ARG A 104 9.77 1.48 9.90
C ARG A 104 8.43 1.87 9.29
N THR A 105 7.82 2.95 9.81
CA THR A 105 6.59 3.47 9.23
C THR A 105 6.49 4.99 9.35
N VAL A 106 5.84 5.62 8.37
CA VAL A 106 5.63 7.07 8.29
C VAL A 106 4.14 7.37 8.30
N VAL A 107 3.67 8.00 9.36
CA VAL A 107 2.30 8.55 9.41
C VAL A 107 2.34 9.98 8.89
N VAL A 108 1.66 10.24 7.79
CA VAL A 108 1.48 11.61 7.29
C VAL A 108 0.20 12.19 7.87
N LEU A 109 0.30 13.28 8.63
CA LEU A 109 -0.83 13.90 9.33
C LEU A 109 -1.46 15.03 8.50
N PRO A 110 -2.80 15.22 8.61
CA PRO A 110 -3.50 16.36 8.01
C PRO A 110 -3.62 17.57 8.95
N THR A 111 -3.01 17.50 10.14
CA THR A 111 -3.08 18.47 11.25
C THR A 111 -1.70 18.81 11.75
N GLY A 112 -1.58 19.81 12.61
CA GLY A 112 -0.36 20.06 13.38
C GLY A 112 -0.01 18.90 14.32
N LEU A 113 1.21 18.93 14.85
CA LEU A 113 1.72 17.91 15.78
C LEU A 113 1.13 18.05 17.19
N ASP A 114 0.61 19.22 17.53
CA ASP A 114 -0.10 19.50 18.78
C ASP A 114 -1.48 18.82 18.85
N THR A 115 -2.09 18.56 17.70
CA THR A 115 -3.42 17.96 17.58
C THR A 115 -3.45 16.80 16.58
N PRO A 116 -2.61 15.76 16.74
CA PRO A 116 -2.54 14.67 15.78
C PRO A 116 -3.90 13.95 15.68
N TYR A 117 -4.37 13.76 14.45
CA TYR A 117 -5.70 13.21 14.18
C TYR A 117 -5.62 11.87 13.43
N PRO A 118 -6.43 10.87 13.80
CA PRO A 118 -7.50 10.89 14.81
C PRO A 118 -7.00 10.58 16.23
N ARG A 119 -7.69 11.13 17.24
CA ARG A 119 -7.36 10.85 18.64
C ARG A 119 -7.43 9.37 19.02
N ALA A 120 -8.29 8.60 18.33
CA ALA A 120 -8.41 7.15 18.53
C ALA A 120 -7.14 6.37 18.21
N ASN A 121 -6.15 6.98 17.50
CA ASN A 121 -4.90 6.34 17.12
C ASN A 121 -3.68 6.93 17.86
N HIS A 122 -3.88 7.67 18.95
CA HIS A 122 -2.78 8.25 19.72
C HIS A 122 -1.85 7.17 20.31
N ASP A 123 -2.38 6.02 20.70
CA ASP A 123 -1.63 4.85 21.13
C ASP A 123 -0.68 4.34 20.03
N LEU A 124 -1.18 4.25 18.81
CA LEU A 124 -0.39 3.89 17.64
C LEU A 124 0.66 4.97 17.32
N PHE A 125 0.28 6.25 17.35
CA PHE A 125 1.22 7.34 17.04
C PHE A 125 2.42 7.36 17.97
N ALA A 126 2.21 7.06 19.27
CA ALA A 126 3.29 6.91 20.23
C ALA A 126 4.28 5.81 19.81
N ARG A 127 3.77 4.63 19.41
CA ARG A 127 4.60 3.50 18.93
C ARG A 127 5.31 3.81 17.63
N VAL A 128 4.67 4.57 16.74
CA VAL A 128 5.25 4.98 15.46
C VAL A 128 6.44 5.91 15.65
N VAL A 129 6.42 6.82 16.62
CA VAL A 129 7.55 7.71 16.91
C VAL A 129 8.80 6.92 17.28
N ASP A 130 8.66 5.78 17.98
CA ASP A 130 9.78 4.92 18.36
C ASP A 130 10.33 4.09 17.18
N SER A 131 9.52 3.83 16.16
CA SER A 131 9.85 2.94 15.02
C SER A 131 9.86 3.62 13.65
N GLY A 132 9.69 4.95 13.59
CA GLY A 132 9.58 5.71 12.35
C GLY A 132 9.29 7.16 12.66
N CYS A 133 8.31 7.78 11.97
CA CYS A 133 7.97 9.16 12.26
C CYS A 133 6.51 9.52 11.99
N LEU A 134 6.06 10.58 12.67
CA LEU A 134 4.92 11.40 12.28
C LEU A 134 5.43 12.56 11.43
N LEU A 135 4.79 12.82 10.30
CA LEU A 135 5.16 13.86 9.34
C LEU A 135 3.96 14.76 9.06
N THR A 136 4.16 16.07 9.07
CA THR A 136 3.13 17.05 8.70
C THR A 136 3.71 18.28 8.01
N GLU A 137 2.98 18.84 7.04
CA GLU A 137 3.22 20.16 6.46
C GLU A 137 2.36 21.26 7.12
N VAL A 138 1.59 20.90 8.15
CA VAL A 138 0.61 21.80 8.77
C VAL A 138 1.19 22.34 10.07
N GLU A 139 1.03 23.64 10.28
CA GLU A 139 1.44 24.31 11.52
C GLU A 139 0.60 23.87 12.72
N ASP A 140 1.15 24.02 13.92
CA ASP A 140 0.42 23.76 15.17
C ASP A 140 -0.75 24.72 15.31
N GLY A 141 -1.76 24.33 16.11
CA GLY A 141 -2.99 25.08 16.28
C GLY A 141 -4.00 24.94 15.12
N VAL A 142 -3.71 24.05 14.20
CA VAL A 142 -4.52 23.90 12.98
C VAL A 142 -5.31 22.59 13.00
N ASP A 143 -6.62 22.70 13.13
CA ASP A 143 -7.56 21.59 13.21
C ASP A 143 -7.74 20.80 11.91
N ALA A 144 -8.24 19.56 12.07
CA ALA A 144 -8.58 18.68 10.97
C ALA A 144 -9.73 19.23 10.12
N GLN A 145 -9.50 19.45 8.83
CA GLN A 145 -10.49 19.89 7.85
C GLN A 145 -10.45 18.99 6.62
N ARG A 146 -11.63 18.76 5.99
CA ARG A 146 -11.76 17.86 4.84
C ARG A 146 -10.76 18.15 3.72
N GLY A 147 -10.53 19.41 3.39
CA GLY A 147 -9.56 19.81 2.35
C GLY A 147 -8.12 19.40 2.65
N ARG A 148 -7.73 19.44 3.94
CA ARG A 148 -6.37 19.08 4.38
C ARG A 148 -6.08 17.60 4.22
N PHE A 149 -7.07 16.72 4.42
CA PHE A 149 -6.91 15.28 4.14
C PHE A 149 -6.61 15.03 2.67
N LEU A 150 -7.31 15.73 1.77
CA LEU A 150 -7.09 15.59 0.33
C LEU A 150 -5.73 16.16 -0.09
N LYS A 151 -5.34 17.32 0.46
CA LYS A 151 -4.04 17.94 0.22
C LYS A 151 -2.90 17.04 0.71
N ARG A 152 -2.99 16.50 1.94
CA ARG A 152 -2.02 15.59 2.53
C ARG A 152 -1.80 14.32 1.69
N ASN A 153 -2.83 13.79 1.03
CA ASN A 153 -2.74 12.54 0.28
C ASN A 153 -1.66 12.55 -0.82
N ARG A 154 -1.28 13.73 -1.32
CA ARG A 154 -0.19 13.86 -2.29
C ARG A 154 1.16 13.47 -1.67
N LEU A 155 1.36 13.77 -0.40
CA LEU A 155 2.59 13.38 0.31
C LEU A 155 2.64 11.86 0.48
N ILE A 156 1.53 11.20 0.83
CA ILE A 156 1.47 9.75 0.90
C ILE A 156 1.82 9.14 -0.46
N ALA A 157 1.19 9.63 -1.53
CA ALA A 157 1.44 9.14 -2.89
C ALA A 157 2.89 9.37 -3.34
N ALA A 158 3.50 10.48 -2.95
CA ALA A 158 4.86 10.83 -3.32
C ALA A 158 5.91 10.10 -2.49
N LEU A 159 5.70 9.90 -1.21
CA LEU A 159 6.65 9.18 -0.35
C LEU A 159 6.72 7.68 -0.69
N GLY A 160 5.61 7.00 -0.96
CA GLY A 160 5.63 5.59 -1.31
C GLY A 160 6.11 5.35 -2.74
N ARG A 161 7.00 4.40 -2.96
CA ARG A 161 7.46 4.00 -4.28
C ARG A 161 6.35 3.34 -5.11
N SER A 162 5.43 2.67 -4.44
CA SER A 162 4.16 2.21 -5.00
C SER A 162 3.03 2.43 -3.99
N THR A 163 1.79 2.38 -4.46
CA THR A 163 0.61 2.55 -3.61
C THR A 163 -0.30 1.33 -3.71
N VAL A 164 -0.67 0.77 -2.57
CA VAL A 164 -1.65 -0.33 -2.47
C VAL A 164 -2.96 0.19 -1.92
N VAL A 165 -4.05 -0.07 -2.63
CA VAL A 165 -5.41 0.15 -2.15
C VAL A 165 -5.98 -1.18 -1.70
N VAL A 166 -6.18 -1.35 -0.38
CA VAL A 166 -6.67 -2.62 0.18
C VAL A 166 -8.18 -2.74 0.02
N GLN A 167 -8.95 -1.81 0.54
CA GLN A 167 -10.40 -1.77 0.35
C GLN A 167 -10.86 -0.31 0.24
N ALA A 168 -11.63 0.01 -0.78
CA ALA A 168 -12.13 1.37 -1.01
C ALA A 168 -13.45 1.36 -1.79
N PRO A 169 -14.51 1.99 -1.28
CA PRO A 169 -15.73 2.24 -2.06
C PRO A 169 -15.47 3.26 -3.17
N ALA A 170 -16.35 3.33 -4.17
CA ALA A 170 -16.20 4.19 -5.35
C ALA A 170 -15.94 5.68 -5.05
N ARG A 171 -16.42 6.18 -3.90
CA ARG A 171 -16.23 7.57 -3.43
C ARG A 171 -15.33 7.61 -2.19
N SER A 172 -14.12 7.08 -2.29
CA SER A 172 -13.14 7.02 -1.19
C SER A 172 -11.99 8.01 -1.39
N GLY A 173 -11.50 8.58 -0.27
CA GLY A 173 -10.26 9.38 -0.25
C GLY A 173 -9.02 8.57 -0.67
N ALA A 174 -9.00 7.27 -0.41
CA ALA A 174 -7.92 6.38 -0.84
C ALA A 174 -7.74 6.36 -2.36
N LEU A 175 -8.84 6.44 -3.12
CA LEU A 175 -8.77 6.55 -4.59
C LEU A 175 -8.14 7.86 -5.07
N SER A 176 -8.19 8.93 -4.24
CA SER A 176 -7.46 10.17 -4.52
C SER A 176 -5.94 9.94 -4.44
N THR A 177 -5.47 9.24 -3.40
CA THR A 177 -4.07 8.86 -3.27
C THR A 177 -3.60 8.00 -4.44
N ALA A 178 -4.39 6.98 -4.83
CA ALA A 178 -4.08 6.13 -5.98
C ALA A 178 -3.93 6.92 -7.29
N ARG A 179 -4.85 7.86 -7.57
CA ARG A 179 -4.76 8.72 -8.77
C ARG A 179 -3.55 9.65 -8.74
N LEU A 180 -3.18 10.14 -7.55
CA LEU A 180 -1.97 10.95 -7.38
C LEU A 180 -0.71 10.13 -7.67
N ALA A 181 -0.63 8.89 -7.14
CA ALA A 181 0.46 7.98 -7.43
C ALA A 181 0.58 7.66 -8.93
N GLN A 182 -0.55 7.40 -9.61
CA GLN A 182 -0.56 7.20 -11.07
C GLN A 182 -0.03 8.41 -11.85
N ARG A 183 -0.42 9.64 -11.46
CA ARG A 183 0.09 10.87 -12.09
C ARG A 183 1.60 11.08 -11.87
N LEU A 184 2.14 10.59 -10.77
CA LEU A 184 3.58 10.56 -10.49
C LEU A 184 4.31 9.40 -11.18
N GLY A 185 3.63 8.64 -12.06
CA GLY A 185 4.22 7.48 -12.74
C GLY A 185 4.48 6.28 -11.83
N ARG A 186 3.91 6.25 -10.62
CA ARG A 186 4.13 5.19 -9.64
C ARG A 186 3.15 4.04 -9.84
N ALA A 187 3.62 2.83 -9.55
CA ALA A 187 2.77 1.66 -9.61
C ALA A 187 1.63 1.75 -8.57
N VAL A 188 0.42 1.41 -9.00
CA VAL A 188 -0.74 1.27 -8.13
C VAL A 188 -1.20 -0.17 -8.14
N PHE A 189 -1.33 -0.72 -6.95
CA PHE A 189 -1.87 -2.04 -6.70
C PHE A 189 -3.25 -1.93 -6.08
N SER A 190 -4.10 -2.88 -6.38
CA SER A 190 -5.44 -2.95 -5.82
C SER A 190 -5.78 -4.38 -5.43
N VAL A 191 -6.27 -4.57 -4.22
CA VAL A 191 -6.81 -5.86 -3.78
C VAL A 191 -8.13 -6.10 -4.51
N PRO A 192 -8.34 -7.26 -5.16
CA PRO A 192 -9.59 -7.60 -5.80
C PRO A 192 -10.76 -7.62 -4.82
N ALA A 193 -11.94 -7.30 -5.30
CA ALA A 193 -13.17 -7.36 -4.54
C ALA A 193 -14.28 -8.03 -5.36
N SER A 194 -15.30 -8.56 -4.68
CA SER A 194 -16.47 -9.10 -5.35
C SER A 194 -17.28 -7.99 -6.04
N PRO A 195 -17.83 -8.22 -7.25
CA PRO A 195 -18.61 -7.22 -7.99
C PRO A 195 -19.84 -6.69 -7.23
N TRP A 196 -20.37 -7.47 -6.30
CA TRP A 196 -21.51 -7.12 -5.47
C TRP A 196 -21.12 -6.52 -4.11
N ASP A 197 -19.83 -6.46 -3.77
CA ASP A 197 -19.38 -5.77 -2.57
C ASP A 197 -19.10 -4.29 -2.84
N SER A 198 -20.02 -3.44 -2.37
CA SER A 198 -19.92 -2.00 -2.53
C SER A 198 -18.69 -1.39 -1.83
N ARG A 199 -18.15 -2.05 -0.80
CA ARG A 199 -16.96 -1.60 -0.04
C ARG A 199 -15.69 -1.66 -0.88
N GLY A 200 -15.61 -2.60 -1.84
CA GLY A 200 -14.49 -2.78 -2.76
C GLY A 200 -14.75 -2.26 -4.18
N SER A 201 -15.87 -1.57 -4.42
CA SER A 201 -16.22 -1.10 -5.76
C SER A 201 -15.19 -0.15 -6.40
N GLY A 202 -14.47 0.63 -5.58
CA GLY A 202 -13.37 1.48 -6.04
C GLY A 202 -12.16 0.68 -6.47
N ASN A 203 -11.89 -0.45 -5.81
CA ASN A 203 -10.82 -1.38 -6.16
C ASN A 203 -11.02 -1.95 -7.56
N LEU A 204 -12.23 -2.42 -7.88
CA LEU A 204 -12.58 -2.90 -9.21
C LEU A 204 -12.40 -1.80 -10.27
N GLY A 205 -12.79 -0.56 -9.93
CA GLY A 205 -12.58 0.59 -10.82
C GLY A 205 -11.10 0.94 -11.06
N LEU A 206 -10.21 0.67 -10.11
CA LEU A 206 -8.76 0.81 -10.29
C LEU A 206 -8.20 -0.31 -11.17
N LEU A 207 -8.59 -1.56 -10.94
CA LEU A 207 -8.19 -2.72 -11.75
C LEU A 207 -8.60 -2.55 -13.21
N ALA A 208 -9.85 -2.12 -13.46
CA ALA A 208 -10.33 -1.84 -14.81
C ALA A 208 -9.54 -0.71 -15.52
N LYS A 209 -8.82 0.13 -14.77
CA LYS A 209 -7.96 1.20 -15.28
C LYS A 209 -6.48 0.85 -15.30
N GLY A 210 -6.14 -0.44 -15.17
CA GLY A 210 -4.78 -0.93 -15.28
C GLY A 210 -3.97 -0.90 -13.96
N ALA A 211 -4.62 -0.75 -12.80
CA ALA A 211 -3.95 -1.02 -11.54
C ALA A 211 -3.57 -2.52 -11.47
N ARG A 212 -2.47 -2.82 -10.81
CA ARG A 212 -1.98 -4.18 -10.65
C ARG A 212 -2.79 -4.91 -9.59
N ILE A 213 -2.95 -6.20 -9.77
CA ILE A 213 -3.62 -7.05 -8.79
C ILE A 213 -2.67 -7.32 -7.62
N CYS A 214 -3.19 -7.21 -6.39
CA CYS A 214 -2.53 -7.59 -5.16
C CYS A 214 -3.42 -8.60 -4.43
N VAL A 215 -3.07 -9.87 -4.46
CA VAL A 215 -3.80 -10.94 -3.75
C VAL A 215 -2.98 -11.49 -2.57
N ARG A 216 -1.69 -11.18 -2.52
CA ARG A 216 -0.78 -11.56 -1.44
C ARG A 216 0.16 -10.40 -1.13
N PRO A 217 0.63 -10.26 0.12
CA PRO A 217 1.61 -9.22 0.48
C PRO A 217 2.86 -9.20 -0.40
N GLY A 218 3.35 -10.37 -0.83
CA GLY A 218 4.55 -10.50 -1.67
C GLY A 218 4.41 -9.94 -3.09
N ASP A 219 3.19 -9.80 -3.60
CA ASP A 219 2.94 -9.31 -4.97
C ASP A 219 3.45 -7.87 -5.15
N VAL A 220 3.45 -7.09 -4.07
CA VAL A 220 3.84 -5.66 -4.10
C VAL A 220 5.35 -5.49 -4.20
N LEU A 221 6.10 -6.22 -3.37
CA LEU A 221 7.55 -6.03 -3.27
C LEU A 221 8.29 -6.59 -4.49
N SER A 222 7.88 -7.74 -5.01
CA SER A 222 8.50 -8.36 -6.18
C SER A 222 8.50 -7.44 -7.40
N GLU A 223 7.38 -6.77 -7.67
CA GLU A 223 7.27 -5.85 -8.80
C GLU A 223 7.84 -4.47 -8.53
N THR A 224 7.79 -3.99 -7.27
CA THR A 224 8.32 -2.67 -6.90
C THR A 224 9.85 -2.68 -6.94
N ALA A 225 10.49 -3.76 -6.55
CA ALA A 225 11.95 -3.93 -6.60
C ALA A 225 12.47 -3.97 -8.05
N LEU A 226 11.76 -4.61 -8.98
CA LEU A 226 12.15 -4.72 -10.39
C LEU A 226 12.19 -3.37 -11.12
N ARG A 227 11.43 -2.36 -10.67
CA ARG A 227 11.42 -1.01 -11.27
C ARG A 227 12.49 -0.06 -10.70
N GLY A 228 13.33 -0.50 -9.78
CA GLY A 228 14.44 0.28 -9.22
C GLY A 228 15.66 0.41 -10.14
N GLY A 229 15.72 -0.34 -11.23
CA GLY A 229 16.65 -0.18 -12.32
C GLY A 229 15.99 0.57 -13.48
N ASN A 230 16.63 1.64 -13.94
CA ASN A 230 16.20 2.44 -15.10
C ASN A 230 15.98 1.54 -16.32
N SER A 231 14.75 1.16 -16.60
CA SER A 231 14.24 0.79 -17.93
C SER A 231 12.78 0.37 -17.82
N ASP A 232 11.92 1.09 -18.49
CA ASP A 232 10.54 0.67 -18.78
C ASP A 232 10.61 -0.55 -19.74
N PRO A 233 10.09 -1.70 -19.34
CA PRO A 233 9.35 -2.47 -20.29
C PRO A 233 7.93 -2.71 -19.73
N ARG A 234 6.92 -2.26 -20.49
CA ARG A 234 5.58 -2.84 -20.40
C ARG A 234 5.75 -4.35 -20.24
N PRO A 235 5.01 -5.01 -19.35
CA PRO A 235 5.02 -6.46 -19.32
C PRO A 235 4.49 -6.92 -20.69
N THR A 236 5.39 -7.25 -21.58
CA THR A 236 5.10 -8.27 -22.58
C THR A 236 4.69 -9.47 -21.75
N VAL A 237 3.51 -9.96 -21.99
CA VAL A 237 3.11 -11.30 -21.57
C VAL A 237 4.19 -12.20 -22.13
N ASP A 238 5.20 -12.53 -21.30
CA ASP A 238 6.16 -13.54 -21.65
C ASP A 238 5.39 -14.88 -21.68
N SER A 239 4.90 -15.14 -22.90
CA SER A 239 4.69 -16.49 -23.36
C SER A 239 6.01 -17.23 -23.17
N GLU A 240 5.97 -18.29 -22.38
CA GLU A 240 7.02 -19.30 -22.17
C GLU A 240 7.80 -19.21 -20.84
N LYS A 241 7.15 -19.17 -19.70
CA LYS A 241 7.59 -19.99 -18.60
C LYS A 241 7.14 -21.42 -18.90
N LYS A 242 8.02 -22.21 -19.53
CA LYS A 242 7.87 -23.67 -19.58
C LYS A 242 7.65 -24.14 -18.15
N CYS A 243 6.41 -24.50 -17.84
CA CYS A 243 6.08 -25.13 -16.58
C CYS A 243 6.99 -26.36 -16.43
N ASN A 244 7.70 -26.43 -15.31
CA ASN A 244 8.55 -27.56 -15.05
C ASN A 244 7.66 -28.72 -14.60
N TYR A 245 7.29 -29.58 -15.52
CA TYR A 245 6.38 -30.73 -15.32
C TYR A 245 7.04 -31.91 -14.56
N ARG A 246 8.19 -31.71 -13.93
CA ARG A 246 8.84 -32.73 -13.12
C ARG A 246 8.01 -33.03 -11.87
N GLY A 247 7.46 -34.24 -11.82
CA GLY A 247 6.63 -34.73 -10.70
C GLY A 247 5.15 -34.90 -11.02
N LEU A 248 4.68 -34.50 -12.19
CA LEU A 248 3.30 -34.73 -12.62
C LEU A 248 3.15 -36.09 -13.31
N THR A 249 1.99 -36.71 -13.09
CA THR A 249 1.60 -37.94 -13.81
C THR A 249 1.39 -37.64 -15.30
N LYS A 250 1.40 -38.70 -16.15
CA LYS A 250 1.13 -38.53 -17.58
C LYS A 250 -0.22 -37.89 -17.86
N THR A 251 -1.25 -38.19 -17.07
CA THR A 251 -2.59 -37.63 -17.17
C THR A 251 -2.57 -36.14 -16.88
N GLU A 252 -1.96 -35.69 -15.79
CA GLU A 252 -1.84 -34.28 -15.44
C GLU A 252 -1.04 -33.47 -16.47
N GLN A 253 0.02 -34.05 -17.03
CA GLN A 253 0.79 -33.43 -18.11
C GLN A 253 -0.06 -33.24 -19.37
N THR A 254 -0.87 -34.22 -19.75
CA THR A 254 -1.78 -34.16 -20.92
C THR A 254 -2.86 -33.12 -20.75
N ILE A 255 -3.45 -33.01 -19.56
CA ILE A 255 -4.46 -31.99 -19.22
C ILE A 255 -3.82 -30.59 -19.34
N LEU A 256 -2.68 -30.35 -18.71
CA LEU A 256 -1.97 -29.10 -18.74
C LEU A 256 -1.60 -28.65 -20.17
N GLN A 257 -1.04 -29.54 -20.97
CA GLN A 257 -0.70 -29.25 -22.38
C GLN A 257 -1.94 -28.89 -23.21
N SER A 258 -3.09 -29.50 -22.91
CA SER A 258 -4.35 -29.19 -23.61
C SER A 258 -4.99 -27.88 -23.16
N THR A 259 -4.58 -27.29 -22.01
CA THR A 259 -5.08 -26.03 -21.46
C THR A 259 -4.18 -24.83 -21.75
N GLU A 260 -2.95 -25.02 -22.24
CA GLU A 260 -1.97 -23.92 -22.48
C GLU A 260 -2.44 -22.80 -23.39
N SER A 261 -3.46 -23.03 -24.21
CA SER A 261 -3.93 -22.04 -25.17
C SER A 261 -5.22 -21.28 -24.76
N ARG A 262 -6.04 -21.80 -23.85
CA ARG A 262 -7.26 -21.15 -23.30
C ARG A 262 -7.82 -21.95 -22.12
N ALA A 263 -8.39 -21.22 -21.12
CA ALA A 263 -9.20 -21.86 -20.07
C ALA A 263 -10.36 -22.66 -20.72
N ARG A 264 -10.52 -23.91 -20.34
CA ARG A 264 -11.48 -24.83 -20.95
C ARG A 264 -12.41 -25.38 -19.89
N HIS A 265 -13.65 -25.62 -20.31
CA HIS A 265 -14.59 -26.34 -19.48
C HIS A 265 -14.14 -27.82 -19.36
N PRO A 266 -14.32 -28.50 -18.19
CA PRO A 266 -13.92 -29.88 -18.02
C PRO A 266 -14.42 -30.84 -19.12
N GLU A 267 -15.62 -30.64 -19.62
CA GLU A 267 -16.20 -31.44 -20.71
C GLU A 267 -15.42 -31.33 -22.03
N ASP A 268 -14.92 -30.12 -22.38
CA ASP A 268 -14.09 -29.91 -23.57
C ASP A 268 -12.75 -30.65 -23.46
N LEU A 269 -12.19 -30.70 -22.23
CA LEU A 269 -10.95 -31.41 -21.95
C LEU A 269 -11.14 -32.94 -22.09
N CYS A 270 -12.24 -33.49 -21.57
CA CYS A 270 -12.57 -34.90 -21.72
C CYS A 270 -12.69 -35.33 -23.19
N GLN A 271 -13.36 -34.53 -24.02
CA GLN A 271 -13.50 -34.83 -25.45
C GLN A 271 -12.19 -34.80 -26.23
N ARG A 272 -11.27 -33.91 -25.86
CA ARG A 272 -10.00 -33.73 -26.58
C ARG A 272 -8.89 -34.69 -26.13
N THR A 273 -8.87 -35.02 -24.84
CA THR A 273 -7.81 -35.85 -24.24
C THR A 273 -8.21 -37.32 -24.12
N GLY A 274 -9.50 -37.64 -24.22
CA GLY A 274 -10.03 -38.96 -23.95
C GLY A 274 -9.99 -39.36 -22.48
N ILE A 275 -9.68 -38.40 -21.59
CA ILE A 275 -9.61 -38.62 -20.13
C ILE A 275 -11.01 -38.56 -19.54
N PRO A 276 -11.45 -39.53 -18.71
CA PRO A 276 -12.76 -39.49 -18.08
C PRO A 276 -12.97 -38.27 -17.20
N ALA A 277 -14.22 -37.75 -17.13
CA ALA A 277 -14.55 -36.53 -16.41
C ALA A 277 -14.15 -36.54 -14.91
N PHE A 278 -14.17 -37.72 -14.27
CA PHE A 278 -13.77 -37.83 -12.87
C PHE A 278 -12.25 -37.70 -12.62
N GLU A 279 -11.42 -37.79 -13.67
CA GLU A 279 -9.97 -37.54 -13.59
C GLU A 279 -9.59 -36.09 -13.98
N VAL A 280 -10.54 -35.31 -14.49
CA VAL A 280 -10.33 -33.93 -14.93
C VAL A 280 -10.77 -32.92 -13.85
N GLN A 281 -11.56 -33.36 -12.87
CA GLN A 281 -11.94 -32.56 -11.71
C GLN A 281 -10.81 -32.55 -10.70
#